data_ffa546a0cdfa614618af88b114ea866e
#
_entry.id   ffa546a0cdfa614618af88b114ea866e
#
_cell.length_a   1.000
_cell.length_b   1.000
_cell.length_c   1.000
_cell.angle_alpha   90.00
_cell.angle_beta   90.00
_cell.angle_gamma   90.00
#
_symmetry.space_group_name_H-M   'P 1'
#
loop_
_entity.id
_entity.type
_entity.pdbx_description
1 polymer ?
#
loop_
_entity_poly.entity_id
_entity_poly.type
_entity_poly.pdbx_seq_one_letter_code
_entity_poly.pdbx_strand_id
1 'polypeptide(L)'
;MEQNTPRTDRSNSGRWFWGIFISLLAIAVIFLGISFLYLAKITSKGDRYYEQTGSGSGKVAVVNLDFTILSSESIVRQFTKFGEDKSIKAIILKVNTPGGGVAASQEMYEIIKRTRDKGKPVIVSISSLGASGGYYAACGGSIIVADPGSLVGSIGVIMNLMNFKDLAEKIGISENIIKSGELKDAGNPFREMNEKDKEYFQDIVNDSYDQFLDVVSKERKMDKEKLKEYANGRVFTGRQAKDIGLIDSLGTFEDAVIIAGRMAGIEGEPSLVREKERSSLAERILDGFTNNEIKSIKEEIKDEFMNQPLLQYKFVY
;
A
#
# COMPACT_ATOMS: atom_id res chain seq x y z
N MET A 1 -53.62 -66.69 -37.51
CA MET A 1 -53.95 -65.70 -36.43
C MET A 1 -52.69 -65.37 -35.67
N GLU A 2 -52.00 -64.28 -36.08
CA GLU A 2 -50.85 -63.77 -35.40
C GLU A 2 -51.31 -62.73 -34.38
N GLN A 3 -50.98 -62.95 -33.13
CA GLN A 3 -51.24 -61.98 -32.04
C GLN A 3 -50.16 -60.97 -31.98
N ASN A 4 -50.48 -59.74 -32.34
CA ASN A 4 -49.63 -58.58 -32.22
C ASN A 4 -49.68 -58.04 -30.76
N THR A 5 -48.66 -58.28 -29.96
CA THR A 5 -48.51 -57.71 -28.64
C THR A 5 -47.92 -56.27 -28.73
N PRO A 6 -48.54 -55.25 -28.13
CA PRO A 6 -47.96 -53.90 -28.15
C PRO A 6 -46.71 -53.80 -27.32
N ARG A 7 -45.61 -53.34 -27.90
CA ARG A 7 -44.38 -52.91 -27.19
C ARG A 7 -44.70 -51.68 -26.35
N THR A 8 -44.66 -51.81 -25.06
CA THR A 8 -44.72 -50.69 -24.13
C THR A 8 -43.40 -49.93 -24.21
N ASP A 9 -43.43 -48.75 -24.83
CA ASP A 9 -42.33 -47.76 -24.79
C ASP A 9 -42.19 -47.30 -23.33
N ARG A 10 -41.14 -47.77 -22.65
CA ARG A 10 -40.77 -47.28 -21.33
C ARG A 10 -40.22 -45.84 -21.52
N SER A 11 -41.05 -44.87 -21.15
CA SER A 11 -40.70 -43.45 -21.20
C SER A 11 -39.37 -43.18 -20.46
N ASN A 12 -38.45 -42.65 -21.21
CA ASN A 12 -37.11 -42.26 -20.72
C ASN A 12 -37.11 -40.95 -19.90
N SER A 13 -38.28 -40.40 -19.59
CA SER A 13 -38.51 -39.13 -18.88
C SER A 13 -37.95 -39.11 -17.45
N GLY A 14 -37.98 -40.23 -16.74
CA GLY A 14 -37.44 -40.32 -15.37
C GLY A 14 -35.93 -40.20 -15.30
N ARG A 15 -35.20 -40.71 -16.28
CA ARG A 15 -33.71 -40.64 -16.31
C ARG A 15 -33.23 -39.22 -16.57
N TRP A 16 -33.94 -38.47 -17.40
CA TRP A 16 -33.64 -37.06 -17.72
C TRP A 16 -33.88 -36.16 -16.49
N PHE A 17 -34.97 -36.37 -15.78
CA PHE A 17 -35.29 -35.64 -14.55
C PHE A 17 -34.22 -35.87 -13.46
N TRP A 18 -33.79 -37.10 -13.25
CA TRP A 18 -32.72 -37.40 -12.31
C TRP A 18 -31.35 -36.82 -12.74
N GLY A 19 -31.06 -36.79 -14.04
CA GLY A 19 -29.84 -36.15 -14.57
C GLY A 19 -29.80 -34.64 -14.29
N ILE A 20 -30.91 -33.93 -14.53
CA ILE A 20 -31.02 -32.48 -14.23
C ILE A 20 -30.94 -32.25 -12.72
N PHE A 21 -31.63 -33.05 -11.91
CA PHE A 21 -31.61 -32.92 -10.45
C PHE A 21 -30.20 -33.11 -9.87
N ILE A 22 -29.48 -34.14 -10.31
CA ILE A 22 -28.10 -34.37 -9.88
C ILE A 22 -27.18 -33.23 -10.31
N SER A 23 -27.32 -32.68 -11.53
CA SER A 23 -26.55 -31.54 -12.02
C SER A 23 -26.83 -30.28 -11.21
N LEU A 24 -28.08 -29.98 -10.89
CA LEU A 24 -28.46 -28.84 -10.06
C LEU A 24 -27.94 -29.00 -8.60
N LEU A 25 -28.00 -30.22 -8.06
CA LEU A 25 -27.44 -30.52 -6.75
C LEU A 25 -25.91 -30.32 -6.72
N ALA A 26 -25.22 -30.80 -7.75
CA ALA A 26 -23.77 -30.60 -7.89
C ALA A 26 -23.40 -29.11 -7.97
N ILE A 27 -24.13 -28.32 -8.76
CA ILE A 27 -23.94 -26.86 -8.86
C ILE A 27 -24.18 -26.19 -7.49
N ALA A 28 -25.26 -26.59 -6.78
CA ALA A 28 -25.54 -26.04 -5.46
C ALA A 28 -24.45 -26.37 -4.43
N VAL A 29 -23.93 -27.61 -4.44
CA VAL A 29 -22.81 -28.01 -3.57
C VAL A 29 -21.53 -27.22 -3.89
N ILE A 30 -21.22 -27.03 -5.17
CA ILE A 30 -20.07 -26.21 -5.60
C ILE A 30 -20.25 -24.76 -5.14
N PHE A 31 -21.43 -24.18 -5.33
CA PHE A 31 -21.75 -22.82 -4.91
C PHE A 31 -21.64 -22.64 -3.39
N LEU A 32 -22.17 -23.60 -2.61
CA LEU A 32 -22.05 -23.61 -1.15
C LEU A 32 -20.59 -23.76 -0.71
N GLY A 33 -19.80 -24.59 -1.39
CA GLY A 33 -18.37 -24.75 -1.14
C GLY A 33 -17.59 -23.45 -1.38
N ILE A 34 -17.85 -22.78 -2.51
CA ILE A 34 -17.23 -21.48 -2.85
C ILE A 34 -17.65 -20.41 -1.84
N SER A 35 -18.95 -20.35 -1.49
CA SER A 35 -19.48 -19.41 -0.51
C SER A 35 -18.87 -19.62 0.88
N PHE A 36 -18.72 -20.89 1.30
CA PHE A 36 -18.06 -21.24 2.56
C PHE A 36 -16.57 -20.83 2.58
N LEU A 37 -15.84 -21.10 1.49
CA LEU A 37 -14.43 -20.67 1.37
C LEU A 37 -14.29 -19.15 1.38
N TYR A 38 -15.22 -18.45 0.72
CA TYR A 38 -15.26 -16.98 0.71
C TYR A 38 -15.56 -16.42 2.11
N LEU A 39 -16.54 -17.00 2.82
CA LEU A 39 -16.86 -16.61 4.19
C LEU A 39 -15.71 -16.92 5.16
N ALA A 40 -15.08 -18.09 5.02
CA ALA A 40 -13.92 -18.48 5.80
C ALA A 40 -12.74 -17.52 5.56
N LYS A 41 -12.56 -17.03 4.34
CA LYS A 41 -11.54 -16.00 4.03
C LYS A 41 -11.81 -14.68 4.73
N ILE A 42 -13.09 -14.21 4.74
CA ILE A 42 -13.47 -12.94 5.39
C ILE A 42 -13.35 -13.03 6.92
N THR A 43 -13.67 -14.18 7.50
CA THR A 43 -13.65 -14.39 8.96
C THR A 43 -12.27 -14.81 9.50
N SER A 44 -11.41 -15.36 8.64
CA SER A 44 -10.05 -15.74 9.02
C SER A 44 -9.15 -14.49 9.03
N LYS A 45 -8.99 -13.88 10.19
CA LYS A 45 -7.81 -13.04 10.45
C LYS A 45 -6.63 -13.99 10.45
N GLY A 46 -5.79 -13.92 9.41
CA GLY A 46 -4.58 -14.74 9.33
C GLY A 46 -3.76 -14.62 10.62
N ASP A 47 -3.45 -15.74 11.24
CA ASP A 47 -2.55 -15.76 12.39
C ASP A 47 -1.21 -15.20 11.96
N ARG A 48 -0.78 -14.11 12.58
CA ARG A 48 0.52 -13.49 12.33
C ARG A 48 1.56 -14.14 13.21
N TYR A 49 2.67 -14.51 12.61
CA TYR A 49 3.80 -15.06 13.33
C TYR A 49 5.08 -14.26 13.04
N TYR A 50 6.09 -14.44 13.89
CA TYR A 50 7.38 -13.80 13.73
C TYR A 50 8.39 -14.80 13.25
N GLU A 51 9.00 -14.51 12.11
CA GLU A 51 10.13 -15.27 11.60
C GLU A 51 11.42 -14.61 12.08
N GLN A 52 12.29 -15.37 12.73
CA GLN A 52 13.62 -14.92 13.11
C GLN A 52 14.63 -15.59 12.20
N THR A 53 15.52 -14.80 11.60
CA THR A 53 16.61 -15.24 10.73
C THR A 53 17.95 -14.83 11.37
N GLY A 54 18.90 -15.74 11.42
CA GLY A 54 20.19 -15.53 12.09
C GLY A 54 20.16 -15.93 13.56
N SER A 55 21.35 -16.14 14.13
CA SER A 55 21.57 -16.61 15.51
C SER A 55 22.29 -15.57 16.39
N GLY A 56 22.34 -14.30 15.95
CA GLY A 56 23.02 -13.22 16.68
C GLY A 56 22.41 -12.92 18.04
N SER A 57 23.20 -12.30 18.92
CA SER A 57 22.85 -12.04 20.31
C SER A 57 21.79 -10.96 20.52
N GLY A 58 21.50 -10.13 19.52
CA GLY A 58 20.51 -9.05 19.56
C GLY A 58 19.53 -9.12 18.40
N LYS A 59 18.29 -8.64 18.64
CA LYS A 59 17.21 -8.68 17.64
C LYS A 59 17.00 -7.30 17.01
N VAL A 60 16.91 -7.27 15.68
CA VAL A 60 16.51 -6.10 14.89
C VAL A 60 15.24 -6.47 14.13
N ALA A 61 14.19 -5.68 14.29
CA ALA A 61 12.97 -5.88 13.52
C ALA A 61 13.12 -5.29 12.12
N VAL A 62 12.52 -5.95 11.13
CA VAL A 62 12.42 -5.45 9.76
C VAL A 62 10.95 -5.25 9.42
N VAL A 63 10.61 -4.02 9.08
CA VAL A 63 9.27 -3.61 8.64
C VAL A 63 9.36 -3.23 7.16
N ASN A 64 8.53 -3.83 6.33
CA ASN A 64 8.51 -3.54 4.90
C ASN A 64 7.44 -2.49 4.56
N LEU A 65 7.84 -1.49 3.77
CA LEU A 65 6.98 -0.53 3.11
C LEU A 65 7.22 -0.67 1.59
N ASP A 66 6.57 -1.65 0.98
CA ASP A 66 6.78 -2.07 -0.42
C ASP A 66 5.48 -2.05 -1.25
N PHE A 67 4.58 -1.13 -0.93
CA PHE A 67 3.29 -0.94 -1.57
C PHE A 67 2.96 0.55 -1.76
N THR A 68 1.99 0.85 -2.63
CA THR A 68 1.40 2.20 -2.70
C THR A 68 0.69 2.50 -1.37
N ILE A 69 1.00 3.64 -0.76
CA ILE A 69 0.50 4.01 0.57
C ILE A 69 -0.99 4.38 0.48
N LEU A 70 -1.87 3.44 0.77
CA LEU A 70 -3.32 3.66 0.87
C LEU A 70 -3.76 3.74 2.34
N SER A 71 -3.05 3.06 3.24
CA SER A 71 -3.32 3.01 4.68
C SER A 71 -2.00 2.92 5.46
N SER A 72 -1.97 3.53 6.64
CA SER A 72 -0.85 3.48 7.58
C SER A 72 -0.91 2.28 8.54
N GLU A 73 -2.06 1.61 8.64
CA GLU A 73 -2.40 0.68 9.73
C GLU A 73 -1.36 -0.42 9.96
N SER A 74 -0.87 -1.06 8.90
CA SER A 74 0.10 -2.15 9.03
C SER A 74 1.45 -1.68 9.58
N ILE A 75 1.91 -0.51 9.13
CA ILE A 75 3.18 0.11 9.58
C ILE A 75 3.04 0.59 11.02
N VAL A 76 1.99 1.36 11.32
CA VAL A 76 1.72 1.88 12.66
C VAL A 76 1.65 0.74 13.69
N ARG A 77 0.94 -0.33 13.38
CA ARG A 77 0.82 -1.52 14.23
C ARG A 77 2.16 -2.21 14.48
N GLN A 78 2.96 -2.43 13.43
CA GLN A 78 4.28 -3.07 13.56
C GLN A 78 5.24 -2.20 14.36
N PHE A 79 5.30 -0.89 14.07
CA PHE A 79 6.13 0.04 14.83
C PHE A 79 5.72 0.16 16.29
N THR A 80 4.42 0.17 16.60
CA THR A 80 3.92 0.14 17.98
C THR A 80 4.42 -1.12 18.70
N LYS A 81 4.21 -2.29 18.08
CA LYS A 81 4.58 -3.57 18.69
C LYS A 81 6.09 -3.72 18.86
N PHE A 82 6.88 -3.52 17.81
CA PHE A 82 8.33 -3.64 17.88
C PHE A 82 8.96 -2.49 18.68
N GLY A 83 8.32 -1.32 18.68
CA GLY A 83 8.74 -0.18 19.49
C GLY A 83 8.68 -0.45 20.99
N GLU A 84 7.66 -1.15 21.46
CA GLU A 84 7.45 -1.53 22.86
C GLU A 84 8.22 -2.78 23.29
N ASP A 85 8.55 -3.67 22.36
CA ASP A 85 9.29 -4.91 22.67
C ASP A 85 10.75 -4.62 23.04
N LYS A 86 11.10 -4.83 24.32
CA LYS A 86 12.46 -4.62 24.84
C LYS A 86 13.50 -5.58 24.25
N SER A 87 13.08 -6.72 23.71
CA SER A 87 13.99 -7.67 23.03
C SER A 87 14.45 -7.16 21.66
N ILE A 88 13.67 -6.30 21.02
CA ILE A 88 14.00 -5.63 19.75
C ILE A 88 14.85 -4.37 20.07
N LYS A 89 16.08 -4.36 19.60
CA LYS A 89 17.06 -3.31 19.88
C LYS A 89 17.07 -2.18 18.86
N ALA A 90 16.70 -2.44 17.63
CA ALA A 90 16.51 -1.45 16.57
C ALA A 90 15.43 -1.93 15.59
N ILE A 91 14.95 -1.01 14.74
CA ILE A 91 14.02 -1.33 13.66
C ILE A 91 14.64 -0.88 12.34
N ILE A 92 14.54 -1.71 11.31
CA ILE A 92 14.83 -1.32 9.92
C ILE A 92 13.51 -1.15 9.20
N LEU A 93 13.26 0.04 8.65
CA LEU A 93 12.20 0.28 7.70
C LEU A 93 12.76 0.06 6.28
N LYS A 94 12.37 -1.03 5.63
CA LYS A 94 12.74 -1.30 4.23
C LYS A 94 11.72 -0.65 3.31
N VAL A 95 12.15 0.32 2.52
CA VAL A 95 11.28 1.16 1.68
C VAL A 95 11.47 0.82 0.21
N ASN A 96 10.34 0.54 -0.46
CA ASN A 96 10.26 0.39 -1.92
C ASN A 96 8.86 0.81 -2.39
N THR A 97 8.58 2.12 -2.37
CA THR A 97 7.23 2.66 -2.63
C THR A 97 7.26 3.96 -3.42
N PRO A 98 6.28 4.19 -4.31
CA PRO A 98 6.07 5.47 -4.98
C PRO A 98 5.43 6.53 -4.05
N GLY A 99 5.05 6.17 -2.82
CA GLY A 99 4.28 7.02 -1.93
C GLY A 99 2.78 6.70 -1.99
N GLY A 100 1.93 7.70 -1.74
CA GLY A 100 0.48 7.56 -1.72
C GLY A 100 -0.22 8.62 -0.89
N GLY A 101 -1.24 8.24 -0.10
CA GLY A 101 -2.07 9.15 0.68
C GLY A 101 -1.29 10.03 1.66
N VAL A 102 -1.60 11.33 1.65
CA VAL A 102 -0.95 12.33 2.52
C VAL A 102 -1.08 11.93 3.99
N ALA A 103 -2.29 11.79 4.49
CA ALA A 103 -2.55 11.50 5.90
C ALA A 103 -1.90 10.17 6.35
N ALA A 104 -1.98 9.12 5.52
CA ALA A 104 -1.35 7.84 5.82
C ALA A 104 0.19 7.96 5.94
N SER A 105 0.81 8.75 5.04
CA SER A 105 2.25 9.01 5.08
C SER A 105 2.67 9.80 6.32
N GLN A 106 1.84 10.75 6.75
CA GLN A 106 2.04 11.54 7.97
C GLN A 106 1.96 10.66 9.23
N GLU A 107 0.96 9.78 9.32
CA GLU A 107 0.84 8.83 10.43
C GLU A 107 2.04 7.88 10.51
N MET A 108 2.52 7.40 9.37
CA MET A 108 3.74 6.58 9.31
C MET A 108 4.96 7.37 9.82
N TYR A 109 5.18 8.58 9.32
CA TYR A 109 6.26 9.45 9.79
C TYR A 109 6.20 9.65 11.31
N GLU A 110 5.03 9.97 11.85
CA GLU A 110 4.87 10.24 13.26
C GLU A 110 5.17 9.01 14.14
N ILE A 111 4.73 7.81 13.78
CA ILE A 111 5.04 6.60 14.56
C ILE A 111 6.52 6.21 14.46
N ILE A 112 7.15 6.38 13.29
CA ILE A 112 8.57 6.13 13.08
C ILE A 112 9.39 7.08 13.93
N LYS A 113 9.11 8.39 13.82
CA LYS A 113 9.74 9.45 14.60
C LYS A 113 9.57 9.24 16.11
N ARG A 114 8.36 8.94 16.57
CA ARG A 114 8.09 8.65 17.98
C ARG A 114 8.90 7.46 18.50
N THR A 115 9.08 6.44 17.68
CA THR A 115 9.89 5.26 18.04
C THR A 115 11.37 5.65 18.18
N ARG A 116 11.90 6.42 17.22
CA ARG A 116 13.25 6.99 17.27
C ARG A 116 13.47 7.86 18.50
N ASP A 117 12.56 8.79 18.74
CA ASP A 117 12.65 9.78 19.84
C ASP A 117 12.55 9.14 21.22
N LYS A 118 11.94 7.94 21.33
CA LYS A 118 11.96 7.09 22.54
C LYS A 118 13.30 6.36 22.73
N GLY A 119 14.27 6.56 21.87
CA GLY A 119 15.62 6.01 21.99
C GLY A 119 15.83 4.66 21.27
N LYS A 120 14.85 4.16 20.50
CA LYS A 120 15.04 2.96 19.70
C LYS A 120 15.48 3.35 18.28
N PRO A 121 16.71 3.04 17.85
CA PRO A 121 17.19 3.38 16.52
C PRO A 121 16.27 2.85 15.42
N VAL A 122 15.95 3.71 14.44
CA VAL A 122 15.20 3.35 13.25
C VAL A 122 16.05 3.65 12.02
N ILE A 123 16.50 2.63 11.33
CA ILE A 123 17.29 2.76 10.11
C ILE A 123 16.33 2.58 8.93
N VAL A 124 16.34 3.54 8.02
CA VAL A 124 15.58 3.44 6.77
C VAL A 124 16.52 2.93 5.69
N SER A 125 16.12 1.85 5.02
CA SER A 125 16.82 1.28 3.87
C SER A 125 15.94 1.43 2.64
N ILE A 126 16.29 2.35 1.74
CA ILE A 126 15.59 2.56 0.48
C ILE A 126 16.21 1.63 -0.56
N SER A 127 15.39 0.70 -1.09
CA SER A 127 15.79 -0.22 -2.16
C SER A 127 15.74 0.48 -3.53
N SER A 128 14.80 0.12 -4.41
CA SER A 128 14.70 0.76 -5.74
C SER A 128 14.04 2.13 -5.69
N LEU A 129 13.05 2.34 -4.81
CA LEU A 129 12.21 3.54 -4.81
C LEU A 129 11.81 3.95 -3.38
N GLY A 130 12.13 5.18 -3.02
CA GLY A 130 11.67 5.82 -1.78
C GLY A 130 11.19 7.22 -2.09
N ALA A 131 10.04 7.32 -2.76
CA ALA A 131 9.57 8.58 -3.32
C ALA A 131 8.34 9.13 -2.58
N SER A 132 8.22 10.44 -2.58
CA SER A 132 7.03 11.19 -2.14
C SER A 132 6.59 10.78 -0.74
N GLY A 133 5.39 10.22 -0.52
CA GLY A 133 4.96 9.72 0.79
C GLY A 133 5.90 8.70 1.43
N GLY A 134 6.60 7.89 0.61
CA GLY A 134 7.64 6.98 1.10
C GLY A 134 8.85 7.72 1.66
N TYR A 135 9.27 8.81 1.01
CA TYR A 135 10.33 9.68 1.51
C TYR A 135 9.87 10.49 2.74
N TYR A 136 8.61 10.96 2.73
CA TYR A 136 8.01 11.60 3.90
C TYR A 136 8.10 10.70 5.15
N ALA A 137 7.66 9.45 5.04
CA ALA A 137 7.76 8.48 6.11
C ALA A 137 9.23 8.19 6.51
N ALA A 138 10.13 8.09 5.52
CA ALA A 138 11.56 7.86 5.73
C ALA A 138 12.23 8.96 6.58
N CYS A 139 11.78 10.22 6.47
CA CYS A 139 12.28 11.34 7.28
C CYS A 139 12.11 11.12 8.79
N GLY A 140 11.19 10.23 9.23
CA GLY A 140 11.05 9.87 10.65
C GLY A 140 12.20 9.01 11.21
N GLY A 141 13.03 8.41 10.34
CA GLY A 141 14.13 7.54 10.74
C GLY A 141 15.30 8.25 11.42
N SER A 142 16.20 7.47 12.01
CA SER A 142 17.46 7.96 12.59
C SER A 142 18.53 8.17 11.51
N ILE A 143 18.57 7.26 10.54
CA ILE A 143 19.50 7.26 9.40
C ILE A 143 18.75 6.75 8.18
N ILE A 144 18.93 7.40 7.04
CA ILE A 144 18.40 6.99 5.73
C ILE A 144 19.57 6.51 4.87
N VAL A 145 19.50 5.24 4.47
CA VAL A 145 20.44 4.56 3.58
C VAL A 145 19.74 4.26 2.26
N ALA A 146 20.40 4.47 1.14
CA ALA A 146 19.88 4.09 -0.18
C ALA A 146 20.99 3.55 -1.07
N ASP A 147 20.65 2.62 -1.98
CA ASP A 147 21.57 2.21 -3.03
C ASP A 147 21.88 3.40 -3.96
N PRO A 148 23.09 3.47 -4.56
CA PRO A 148 23.44 4.57 -5.46
C PRO A 148 22.46 4.81 -6.60
N GLY A 149 21.79 3.75 -7.07
CA GLY A 149 20.79 3.76 -8.15
C GLY A 149 19.34 3.90 -7.70
N SER A 150 19.04 3.93 -6.40
CA SER A 150 17.69 4.14 -5.88
C SER A 150 17.12 5.47 -6.35
N LEU A 151 15.81 5.53 -6.55
CA LEU A 151 15.10 6.78 -6.78
C LEU A 151 14.55 7.32 -5.45
N VAL A 152 14.92 8.55 -5.10
CA VAL A 152 14.61 9.19 -3.82
C VAL A 152 14.05 10.59 -4.06
N GLY A 153 13.20 11.07 -3.16
CA GLY A 153 12.65 12.43 -3.21
C GLY A 153 11.23 12.48 -3.71
N SER A 154 10.99 13.08 -4.90
CA SER A 154 9.62 13.40 -5.34
C SER A 154 8.85 14.18 -4.27
N ILE A 155 9.50 15.22 -3.72
CA ILE A 155 8.89 16.10 -2.71
C ILE A 155 7.88 16.98 -3.42
N GLY A 156 6.61 16.69 -3.23
CA GLY A 156 5.50 17.35 -3.90
C GLY A 156 4.16 16.70 -3.58
N VAL A 157 3.09 17.38 -3.97
CA VAL A 157 1.70 16.95 -3.75
C VAL A 157 0.95 17.02 -5.05
N ILE A 158 0.14 16.02 -5.33
CA ILE A 158 -0.78 16.02 -6.47
C ILE A 158 -2.21 15.74 -6.01
N MET A 159 -3.17 16.31 -6.73
CA MET A 159 -4.58 15.98 -6.62
C MET A 159 -5.11 15.70 -8.02
N ASN A 160 -5.53 14.47 -8.27
CA ASN A 160 -6.06 14.06 -9.57
C ASN A 160 -7.58 14.09 -9.54
N LEU A 161 -8.17 14.94 -10.39
CA LEU A 161 -9.61 15.05 -10.55
C LEU A 161 -9.94 14.77 -12.02
N MET A 162 -10.66 13.68 -12.28
CA MET A 162 -11.07 13.31 -13.64
C MET A 162 -12.32 14.11 -14.03
N ASN A 163 -12.43 14.43 -15.33
CA ASN A 163 -13.61 15.07 -15.89
C ASN A 163 -14.22 14.16 -16.98
N PHE A 164 -15.49 13.82 -16.81
CA PHE A 164 -16.28 12.97 -17.72
C PHE A 164 -17.46 13.71 -18.35
N LYS A 165 -17.54 15.06 -18.25
CA LYS A 165 -18.65 15.87 -18.77
C LYS A 165 -18.98 15.52 -20.21
N ASP A 166 -18.00 15.66 -21.11
CA ASP A 166 -18.20 15.42 -22.54
C ASP A 166 -18.62 14.00 -22.88
N LEU A 167 -18.12 13.01 -22.10
CA LEU A 167 -18.53 11.63 -22.25
C LEU A 167 -19.99 11.44 -21.83
N ALA A 168 -20.39 12.00 -20.70
CA ALA A 168 -21.76 11.93 -20.18
C ALA A 168 -22.75 12.55 -21.17
N GLU A 169 -22.44 13.73 -21.71
CA GLU A 169 -23.25 14.40 -22.72
C GLU A 169 -23.43 13.54 -24.00
N LYS A 170 -22.36 12.89 -24.48
CA LYS A 170 -22.41 12.03 -25.68
C LYS A 170 -23.30 10.79 -25.50
N ILE A 171 -23.44 10.29 -24.26
CA ILE A 171 -24.27 9.11 -23.97
C ILE A 171 -25.64 9.49 -23.38
N GLY A 172 -25.99 10.80 -23.38
CA GLY A 172 -27.29 11.29 -22.95
C GLY A 172 -27.52 11.29 -21.43
N ILE A 173 -26.44 11.31 -20.64
CA ILE A 173 -26.50 11.43 -19.17
C ILE A 173 -26.36 12.90 -18.80
N SER A 174 -27.30 13.40 -17.99
CA SER A 174 -27.24 14.72 -17.37
C SER A 174 -27.41 14.61 -15.86
N GLU A 175 -26.72 15.46 -15.12
CA GLU A 175 -26.81 15.55 -13.66
C GLU A 175 -27.37 16.91 -13.26
N ASN A 176 -28.31 16.93 -12.31
CA ASN A 176 -28.85 18.14 -11.70
C ASN A 176 -28.49 18.16 -10.22
N ILE A 177 -27.63 19.11 -9.83
CA ILE A 177 -27.16 19.23 -8.45
C ILE A 177 -27.90 20.34 -7.74
N ILE A 178 -28.51 20.03 -6.59
CA ILE A 178 -29.05 20.99 -5.64
C ILE A 178 -28.11 21.03 -4.44
N LYS A 179 -27.45 22.15 -4.19
CA LYS A 179 -26.38 22.28 -3.21
C LYS A 179 -26.59 23.42 -2.24
N SER A 180 -26.15 23.26 -1.00
CA SER A 180 -26.23 24.27 0.05
C SER A 180 -25.11 25.31 0.01
N GLY A 181 -24.05 25.07 -0.75
CA GLY A 181 -22.91 25.98 -0.85
C GLY A 181 -22.18 25.84 -2.18
N GLU A 182 -21.49 26.89 -2.59
CA GLU A 182 -20.86 26.98 -3.92
C GLU A 182 -19.83 25.85 -4.18
N LEU A 183 -18.97 25.57 -3.20
CA LEU A 183 -17.91 24.58 -3.31
C LEU A 183 -18.35 23.14 -2.96
N LYS A 184 -19.66 22.91 -2.67
CA LYS A 184 -20.09 21.57 -2.23
C LYS A 184 -19.98 20.50 -3.32
N ASP A 185 -19.99 20.92 -4.58
CA ASP A 185 -19.78 20.07 -5.76
C ASP A 185 -18.45 20.37 -6.47
N ALA A 186 -17.51 21.02 -5.81
CA ALA A 186 -16.17 21.20 -6.34
C ALA A 186 -15.55 19.82 -6.61
N GLY A 187 -14.90 19.66 -7.78
CA GLY A 187 -14.35 18.39 -8.21
C GLY A 187 -15.37 17.38 -8.76
N ASN A 188 -16.62 17.79 -8.97
CA ASN A 188 -17.60 16.93 -9.64
C ASN A 188 -17.13 16.57 -11.05
N PRO A 189 -17.05 15.25 -11.38
CA PRO A 189 -16.52 14.79 -12.66
C PRO A 189 -17.44 15.06 -13.87
N PHE A 190 -18.70 15.48 -13.65
CA PHE A 190 -19.68 15.71 -14.72
C PHE A 190 -19.88 17.20 -15.06
N ARG A 191 -19.11 18.12 -14.49
CA ARG A 191 -19.04 19.51 -14.89
C ARG A 191 -17.62 20.01 -15.04
N GLU A 192 -17.43 21.08 -15.79
CA GLU A 192 -16.15 21.76 -15.81
C GLU A 192 -15.83 22.40 -14.46
N MET A 193 -14.57 22.35 -14.13
CA MET A 193 -14.03 23.02 -12.95
C MET A 193 -13.90 24.52 -13.27
N ASN A 194 -14.50 25.36 -12.44
CA ASN A 194 -14.36 26.81 -12.54
C ASN A 194 -13.11 27.31 -11.79
N GLU A 195 -12.79 28.60 -11.91
CA GLU A 195 -11.59 29.16 -11.28
C GLU A 195 -11.63 29.07 -9.74
N LYS A 196 -12.80 29.23 -9.11
CA LYS A 196 -12.93 29.10 -7.64
C LYS A 196 -12.67 27.66 -7.17
N ASP A 197 -13.13 26.67 -7.95
CA ASP A 197 -12.83 25.26 -7.63
C ASP A 197 -11.31 25.02 -7.72
N LYS A 198 -10.65 25.59 -8.74
CA LYS A 198 -9.19 25.43 -8.92
C LYS A 198 -8.42 26.09 -7.79
N GLU A 199 -8.77 27.33 -7.44
CA GLU A 199 -8.17 28.05 -6.31
C GLU A 199 -8.33 27.25 -5.01
N TYR A 200 -9.54 26.78 -4.73
CA TYR A 200 -9.82 25.97 -3.55
C TYR A 200 -8.96 24.71 -3.45
N PHE A 201 -8.84 23.94 -4.54
CA PHE A 201 -8.00 22.75 -4.53
C PHE A 201 -6.50 23.07 -4.54
N GLN A 202 -6.10 24.17 -5.20
CA GLN A 202 -4.70 24.61 -5.17
C GLN A 202 -4.27 25.01 -3.77
N ASP A 203 -5.13 25.65 -2.98
CA ASP A 203 -4.84 26.00 -1.59
C ASP A 203 -4.62 24.75 -0.73
N ILE A 204 -5.44 23.69 -0.90
CA ILE A 204 -5.26 22.41 -0.21
C ILE A 204 -3.93 21.76 -0.59
N VAL A 205 -3.59 21.76 -1.89
CA VAL A 205 -2.32 21.22 -2.39
C VAL A 205 -1.14 22.00 -1.82
N ASN A 206 -1.21 23.33 -1.81
CA ASN A 206 -0.16 24.21 -1.29
C ASN A 206 0.06 24.01 0.21
N ASP A 207 -1.02 23.92 1.01
CA ASP A 207 -0.92 23.66 2.45
C ASP A 207 -0.25 22.31 2.72
N SER A 208 -0.67 21.26 2.02
CA SER A 208 -0.07 19.93 2.16
C SER A 208 1.40 19.89 1.70
N TYR A 209 1.74 20.63 0.66
CA TYR A 209 3.11 20.78 0.19
C TYR A 209 3.99 21.52 1.21
N ASP A 210 3.48 22.58 1.82
CA ASP A 210 4.19 23.32 2.86
C ASP A 210 4.48 22.45 4.09
N GLN A 211 3.52 21.60 4.50
CA GLN A 211 3.71 20.60 5.55
C GLN A 211 4.82 19.60 5.18
N PHE A 212 4.92 19.17 3.92
CA PHE A 212 5.99 18.29 3.47
C PHE A 212 7.35 18.98 3.57
N LEU A 213 7.44 20.23 3.10
CA LEU A 213 8.66 21.04 3.21
C LEU A 213 9.11 21.20 4.66
N ASP A 214 8.17 21.45 5.58
CA ASP A 214 8.50 21.61 7.01
C ASP A 214 9.10 20.34 7.60
N VAL A 215 8.56 19.17 7.29
CA VAL A 215 9.10 17.89 7.76
C VAL A 215 10.52 17.67 7.20
N VAL A 216 10.72 17.84 5.90
CA VAL A 216 12.03 17.60 5.28
C VAL A 216 13.05 18.62 5.78
N SER A 217 12.70 19.90 5.81
CA SER A 217 13.57 20.98 6.32
C SER A 217 14.06 20.67 7.74
N LYS A 218 13.13 20.30 8.62
CA LYS A 218 13.40 19.96 10.01
C LYS A 218 14.28 18.71 10.16
N GLU A 219 13.89 17.62 9.55
CA GLU A 219 14.54 16.32 9.76
C GLU A 219 15.87 16.21 9.00
N ARG A 220 15.99 16.89 7.87
CA ARG A 220 17.25 16.97 7.11
C ARG A 220 18.10 18.18 7.45
N LYS A 221 17.65 19.06 8.37
CA LYS A 221 18.32 20.28 8.81
C LYS A 221 18.71 21.17 7.61
N MET A 222 17.80 21.28 6.66
CA MET A 222 17.96 22.09 5.45
C MET A 222 17.16 23.38 5.59
N ASP A 223 17.71 24.46 5.07
CA ASP A 223 16.96 25.70 4.90
C ASP A 223 15.76 25.47 3.97
N LYS A 224 14.57 25.94 4.36
CA LYS A 224 13.32 25.67 3.63
C LYS A 224 13.32 26.30 2.23
N GLU A 225 13.90 27.48 2.06
CA GLU A 225 13.97 28.13 0.76
C GLU A 225 14.94 27.40 -0.17
N LYS A 226 16.09 26.96 0.35
CA LYS A 226 17.01 26.13 -0.41
C LYS A 226 16.40 24.78 -0.77
N LEU A 227 15.61 24.19 0.12
CA LEU A 227 14.92 22.92 -0.13
C LEU A 227 13.93 23.04 -1.30
N LYS A 228 13.25 24.19 -1.48
CA LYS A 228 12.32 24.42 -2.59
C LYS A 228 12.96 24.25 -3.97
N GLU A 229 14.26 24.50 -4.10
CA GLU A 229 14.99 24.27 -5.36
C GLU A 229 14.98 22.80 -5.79
N TYR A 230 14.90 21.88 -4.82
CA TYR A 230 14.88 20.43 -5.03
C TYR A 230 13.49 19.83 -4.92
N ALA A 231 12.56 20.53 -4.27
CA ALA A 231 11.23 20.04 -3.90
C ALA A 231 10.15 20.41 -4.94
N ASN A 232 10.42 20.15 -6.21
CA ASN A 232 9.48 20.42 -7.31
C ASN A 232 8.89 19.15 -7.92
N GLY A 233 8.80 18.08 -7.13
CA GLY A 233 8.27 16.79 -7.55
C GLY A 233 9.28 15.87 -8.23
N ARG A 234 10.52 16.33 -8.50
CA ARG A 234 11.55 15.48 -9.13
C ARG A 234 12.09 14.41 -8.20
N VAL A 235 12.54 13.32 -8.79
CA VAL A 235 13.32 12.28 -8.10
C VAL A 235 14.82 12.49 -8.34
N PHE A 236 15.61 11.94 -7.43
CA PHE A 236 17.07 11.93 -7.47
C PHE A 236 17.56 10.50 -7.38
N THR A 237 18.69 10.18 -8.00
CA THR A 237 19.38 8.93 -7.68
C THR A 237 19.86 8.97 -6.23
N GLY A 238 20.09 7.80 -5.62
CA GLY A 238 20.64 7.73 -4.26
C GLY A 238 21.92 8.56 -4.10
N ARG A 239 22.79 8.55 -5.12
CA ARG A 239 24.01 9.39 -5.14
C ARG A 239 23.68 10.88 -5.08
N GLN A 240 22.80 11.37 -5.98
CA GLN A 240 22.37 12.77 -5.98
C GLN A 240 21.68 13.15 -4.66
N ALA A 241 20.81 12.27 -4.14
CA ALA A 241 20.12 12.49 -2.87
C ALA A 241 21.10 12.62 -1.69
N LYS A 242 22.19 11.85 -1.70
CA LYS A 242 23.27 11.97 -0.72
C LYS A 242 24.01 13.32 -0.86
N ASP A 243 24.35 13.72 -2.08
CA ASP A 243 25.11 14.95 -2.34
C ASP A 243 24.33 16.20 -1.90
N ILE A 244 23.00 16.20 -2.05
CA ILE A 244 22.12 17.31 -1.64
C ILE A 244 21.59 17.17 -0.20
N GLY A 245 21.95 16.11 0.53
CA GLY A 245 21.61 15.93 1.94
C GLY A 245 20.24 15.32 2.21
N LEU A 246 19.54 14.78 1.22
CA LEU A 246 18.24 14.10 1.41
C LEU A 246 18.39 12.73 2.08
N ILE A 247 19.54 12.07 1.98
CA ILE A 247 19.86 10.83 2.69
C ILE A 247 21.20 10.96 3.43
N ASP A 248 21.45 10.01 4.34
CA ASP A 248 22.64 10.04 5.19
C ASP A 248 23.79 9.22 4.62
N SER A 249 23.50 8.12 3.92
CA SER A 249 24.53 7.19 3.46
C SER A 249 24.10 6.46 2.20
N LEU A 250 25.07 6.13 1.35
CA LEU A 250 24.91 5.15 0.30
C LEU A 250 25.17 3.77 0.90
N GLY A 251 24.41 2.76 0.48
CA GLY A 251 24.58 1.39 0.92
C GLY A 251 23.37 0.52 0.59
N THR A 252 23.55 -0.77 0.76
CA THR A 252 22.56 -1.83 0.55
C THR A 252 21.72 -2.06 1.81
N PHE A 253 20.78 -3.01 1.75
CA PHE A 253 20.04 -3.47 2.93
C PHE A 253 20.98 -4.08 3.98
N GLU A 254 22.00 -4.81 3.56
CA GLU A 254 23.00 -5.41 4.43
C GLU A 254 23.81 -4.34 5.19
N ASP A 255 24.14 -3.24 4.52
CA ASP A 255 24.78 -2.09 5.19
C ASP A 255 23.86 -1.46 6.23
N ALA A 256 22.57 -1.35 5.94
CA ALA A 256 21.56 -0.90 6.90
C ALA A 256 21.45 -1.83 8.11
N VAL A 257 21.58 -3.15 7.93
CA VAL A 257 21.62 -4.14 9.03
C VAL A 257 22.84 -3.92 9.91
N ILE A 258 24.01 -3.71 9.32
CA ILE A 258 25.26 -3.42 10.05
C ILE A 258 25.13 -2.12 10.86
N ILE A 259 24.57 -1.06 10.24
CA ILE A 259 24.33 0.22 10.90
C ILE A 259 23.35 0.04 12.08
N ALA A 260 22.26 -0.71 11.87
CA ALA A 260 21.27 -1.00 12.91
C ALA A 260 21.89 -1.73 14.10
N GLY A 261 22.68 -2.77 13.84
CA GLY A 261 23.41 -3.52 14.87
C GLY A 261 24.35 -2.62 15.67
N ARG A 262 25.12 -1.78 14.99
CA ARG A 262 26.07 -0.84 15.63
C ARG A 262 25.33 0.19 16.49
N MET A 263 24.28 0.83 15.99
CA MET A 263 23.49 1.81 16.73
C MET A 263 22.76 1.21 17.93
N ALA A 264 22.42 -0.08 17.83
CA ALA A 264 21.77 -0.83 18.91
C ALA A 264 22.75 -1.44 19.94
N GLY A 265 24.05 -1.27 19.76
CA GLY A 265 25.10 -1.86 20.62
C GLY A 265 25.13 -3.39 20.56
N ILE A 266 24.79 -3.98 19.42
CA ILE A 266 24.81 -5.45 19.21
C ILE A 266 26.22 -5.82 18.71
N GLU A 267 26.87 -6.76 19.39
CA GLU A 267 28.14 -7.34 18.97
C GLU A 267 27.89 -8.43 17.90
N GLY A 268 28.55 -8.31 16.76
CA GLY A 268 28.40 -9.22 15.61
C GLY A 268 27.14 -8.92 14.79
N GLU A 269 26.68 -9.93 14.02
CA GLU A 269 25.48 -9.80 13.18
C GLU A 269 24.22 -9.94 14.03
N PRO A 270 23.23 -9.00 13.89
CA PRO A 270 21.96 -9.14 14.60
C PRO A 270 21.08 -10.23 14.01
N SER A 271 20.22 -10.82 14.84
CA SER A 271 19.12 -11.63 14.35
C SER A 271 18.01 -10.72 13.81
N LEU A 272 17.52 -11.02 12.62
CA LEU A 272 16.41 -10.24 12.00
C LEU A 272 15.07 -10.87 12.34
N VAL A 273 14.11 -10.05 12.77
CA VAL A 273 12.74 -10.46 13.10
C VAL A 273 11.79 -9.78 12.12
N ARG A 274 10.98 -10.58 11.41
CA ARG A 274 9.97 -10.10 10.47
C ARG A 274 8.60 -10.62 10.87
N GLU A 275 7.59 -9.78 10.73
CA GLU A 275 6.21 -10.24 10.80
C GLU A 275 5.83 -10.93 9.48
N LYS A 276 5.23 -12.11 9.57
CA LYS A 276 4.64 -12.83 8.43
C LYS A 276 3.19 -13.18 8.75
N GLU A 277 2.35 -13.08 7.75
CA GLU A 277 0.98 -13.59 7.83
C GLU A 277 0.96 -15.05 7.38
N ARG A 278 0.30 -15.90 8.16
CA ARG A 278 -0.03 -17.25 7.70
C ARG A 278 -1.18 -17.13 6.72
N SER A 279 -0.98 -17.58 5.50
CA SER A 279 -2.10 -17.78 4.59
C SER A 279 -3.07 -18.79 5.20
N SER A 280 -4.36 -18.41 5.27
CA SER A 280 -5.40 -19.31 5.76
C SER A 280 -5.49 -20.55 4.86
N LEU A 281 -6.02 -21.68 5.39
CA LEU A 281 -6.23 -22.88 4.58
C LEU A 281 -7.12 -22.57 3.35
N ALA A 282 -8.12 -21.70 3.54
CA ALA A 282 -9.00 -21.22 2.46
C ALA A 282 -8.23 -20.44 1.39
N GLU A 283 -7.28 -19.57 1.76
CA GLU A 283 -6.41 -18.86 0.81
C GLU A 283 -5.51 -19.82 0.04
N ARG A 284 -4.92 -20.79 0.72
CA ARG A 284 -4.05 -21.81 0.08
C ARG A 284 -4.82 -22.67 -0.93
N ILE A 285 -6.10 -23.01 -0.62
CA ILE A 285 -6.97 -23.74 -1.53
C ILE A 285 -7.37 -22.85 -2.71
N LEU A 286 -7.77 -21.61 -2.47
CA LEU A 286 -8.15 -20.65 -3.52
C LEU A 286 -6.96 -20.29 -4.41
N ASP A 287 -5.77 -20.09 -3.85
CA ASP A 287 -4.54 -19.82 -4.60
C ASP A 287 -4.14 -21.02 -5.49
N GLY A 288 -4.54 -22.25 -5.11
CA GLY A 288 -4.36 -23.44 -5.95
C GLY A 288 -5.32 -23.50 -7.15
N PHE A 289 -6.45 -22.78 -7.11
CA PHE A 289 -7.45 -22.74 -8.18
C PHE A 289 -7.39 -21.45 -9.04
N THR A 290 -6.76 -20.39 -8.55
CA THR A 290 -6.63 -19.12 -9.26
C THR A 290 -5.19 -18.93 -9.72
N ASN A 291 -4.98 -18.68 -11.03
CA ASN A 291 -3.68 -18.26 -11.52
C ASN A 291 -3.29 -16.97 -10.80
N ASN A 292 -2.11 -16.94 -10.20
CA ASN A 292 -1.57 -15.79 -9.46
C ASN A 292 -1.59 -14.48 -10.29
N GLU A 293 -1.47 -14.59 -11.61
CA GLU A 293 -1.52 -13.44 -12.54
C GLU A 293 -2.90 -12.75 -12.58
N ILE A 294 -4.00 -13.50 -12.53
CA ILE A 294 -5.36 -12.91 -12.54
C ILE A 294 -5.64 -12.19 -11.23
N LYS A 295 -5.12 -12.72 -10.12
CA LYS A 295 -5.30 -12.12 -8.78
C LYS A 295 -4.52 -10.81 -8.65
N SER A 296 -3.27 -10.78 -9.12
CA SER A 296 -2.43 -9.58 -9.09
C SER A 296 -3.03 -8.46 -9.95
N ILE A 297 -3.45 -8.76 -11.17
CA ILE A 297 -4.10 -7.79 -12.08
C ILE A 297 -5.40 -7.24 -11.47
N LYS A 298 -6.22 -8.08 -10.84
CA LYS A 298 -7.47 -7.63 -10.22
C LYS A 298 -7.24 -6.75 -8.98
N GLU A 299 -6.27 -7.07 -8.15
CA GLU A 299 -5.90 -6.26 -6.99
C GLU A 299 -5.27 -4.94 -7.43
N GLU A 300 -4.40 -4.97 -8.44
CA GLU A 300 -3.77 -3.78 -9.02
C GLU A 300 -4.79 -2.82 -9.65
N ILE A 301 -5.74 -3.34 -10.44
CA ILE A 301 -6.83 -2.54 -11.01
C ILE A 301 -7.72 -1.94 -9.90
N LYS A 302 -8.05 -2.71 -8.88
CA LYS A 302 -8.89 -2.23 -7.77
C LYS A 302 -8.20 -1.12 -7.00
N ASP A 303 -6.92 -1.26 -6.70
CA ASP A 303 -6.15 -0.26 -5.96
C ASP A 303 -5.86 0.97 -6.83
N GLU A 304 -5.60 0.79 -8.13
CA GLU A 304 -5.34 1.87 -9.07
C GLU A 304 -6.58 2.75 -9.33
N PHE A 305 -7.78 2.17 -9.42
CA PHE A 305 -8.99 2.90 -9.83
C PHE A 305 -10.01 3.15 -8.73
N MET A 306 -10.07 2.34 -7.67
CA MET A 306 -11.15 2.43 -6.69
C MET A 306 -10.74 2.93 -5.31
N ASN A 307 -9.48 2.74 -4.92
CA ASN A 307 -9.03 2.99 -3.55
C ASN A 307 -8.02 4.15 -3.44
N GLN A 308 -7.74 4.88 -4.51
CA GLN A 308 -6.75 5.95 -4.45
C GLN A 308 -7.23 7.13 -3.60
N PRO A 309 -6.45 7.61 -2.64
CA PRO A 309 -6.78 8.83 -1.91
C PRO A 309 -6.77 10.03 -2.86
N LEU A 310 -7.71 10.95 -2.66
CA LEU A 310 -7.84 12.15 -3.49
C LEU A 310 -6.59 13.03 -3.45
N LEU A 311 -6.01 13.20 -2.27
CA LEU A 311 -4.79 13.98 -2.05
C LEU A 311 -3.62 13.05 -1.79
N GLN A 312 -2.56 13.17 -2.58
CA GLN A 312 -1.48 12.20 -2.59
C GLN A 312 -0.10 12.84 -2.55
N TYR A 313 0.78 12.22 -1.77
CA TYR A 313 2.22 12.20 -1.96
C TYR A 313 2.55 10.96 -2.79
N LYS A 314 2.45 11.04 -4.12
CA LYS A 314 2.68 9.91 -5.02
C LYS A 314 3.60 10.31 -6.17
N PHE A 315 4.62 9.50 -6.42
CA PHE A 315 5.43 9.58 -7.64
C PHE A 315 4.68 8.85 -8.77
N VAL A 316 4.47 9.54 -9.87
CA VAL A 316 3.84 9.01 -11.08
C VAL A 316 4.92 8.90 -12.15
N TYR A 317 5.06 7.73 -12.75
CA TYR A 317 6.04 7.40 -13.79
C TYR A 317 5.35 6.92 -15.07
#